data_cbc27c3689cfba7faea3c353e491f3be
#
_entry.id   cbc27c3689cfba7faea3c353e491f3be
#
_cell.length_a   1.000
_cell.length_b   1.000
_cell.length_c   1.000
_cell.angle_alpha   90.00
_cell.angle_beta   90.00
_cell.angle_gamma   90.00
#
_symmetry.space_group_name_H-M   'P 1'
#
loop_
_entity.id
_entity.type
_entity.pdbx_description
1 polymer ?
#
loop_
_entity_poly.entity_id
_entity_poly.type
_entity_poly.pdbx_seq_one_letter_code
_entity_poly.pdbx_strand_id
1 'polypeptide(L)'
;AWMRAPYEPQEGQPADYRGYGTMTDEAVRDANRKARERKMQLLAHCNGDGACGQYLDCWEQAAEEERTEREKRAGGRTPGNDRPVMIHAQLLGLDQLARLKALGMIPSFFLAHVYHWGEDHVRNFGWERASRISPAGSALALGIPFTLHQDSPVIRPDMLETLWCAVNRLTRDGRILGKEERIPVWDALRAVTANGAWQYFEEEEKGTISPGKRADFALLSADPLKTPPENLRDIRVLATVKDGERIWGDGI
;
A
#
# COMPACT_ATOMS: atom_id res chain seq x y z
N ALA A 1 8.03 -11.97 8.49
CA ALA A 1 7.58 -10.66 8.95
C ALA A 1 7.78 -10.52 10.46
N TRP A 2 8.10 -9.31 10.96
CA TRP A 2 8.20 -9.05 12.39
C TRP A 2 6.81 -8.68 12.95
N MET A 3 6.34 -9.52 13.92
CA MET A 3 4.99 -9.49 14.44
C MET A 3 4.95 -9.04 15.90
N ARG A 4 3.86 -8.39 16.33
CA ARG A 4 3.58 -8.10 17.74
C ARG A 4 3.16 -9.36 18.50
N ALA A 5 2.47 -10.30 17.85
CA ALA A 5 2.08 -11.59 18.41
C ALA A 5 2.82 -12.75 17.71
N PRO A 6 3.01 -13.89 18.36
CA PRO A 6 3.66 -15.05 17.74
C PRO A 6 2.94 -15.52 16.47
N TYR A 7 3.69 -16.16 15.60
CA TYR A 7 3.13 -16.97 14.50
C TYR A 7 2.31 -18.13 15.09
N GLU A 8 1.45 -18.71 14.27
CA GLU A 8 0.83 -19.99 14.62
C GLU A 8 1.93 -21.05 14.85
N PRO A 9 1.76 -21.95 15.82
CA PRO A 9 2.75 -22.96 16.15
C PRO A 9 3.12 -23.81 14.93
N GLN A 10 4.42 -23.94 14.66
CA GLN A 10 4.95 -24.79 13.61
C GLN A 10 6.04 -25.71 14.16
N GLU A 11 6.17 -26.91 13.60
CA GLU A 11 7.19 -27.86 14.00
C GLU A 11 8.59 -27.25 13.87
N GLY A 12 9.41 -27.37 14.90
CA GLY A 12 10.77 -26.84 14.93
C GLY A 12 10.89 -25.33 15.19
N GLN A 13 9.79 -24.61 15.38
CA GLN A 13 9.84 -23.19 15.76
C GLN A 13 9.55 -22.99 17.27
N PRO A 14 10.22 -22.01 17.92
CA PRO A 14 9.85 -21.57 19.26
C PRO A 14 8.39 -21.11 19.31
N ALA A 15 7.66 -21.43 20.39
CA ALA A 15 6.25 -21.07 20.53
C ALA A 15 6.00 -19.55 20.58
N ASP A 16 7.01 -18.77 20.92
CA ASP A 16 6.98 -17.31 20.98
C ASP A 16 7.61 -16.63 19.75
N TYR A 17 7.90 -17.39 18.69
CA TYR A 17 8.52 -16.86 17.48
C TYR A 17 7.64 -15.80 16.82
N ARG A 18 8.21 -14.60 16.64
CA ARG A 18 7.52 -13.42 16.08
C ARG A 18 8.19 -12.84 14.86
N GLY A 19 9.17 -13.54 14.28
CA GLY A 19 10.06 -12.92 13.29
C GLY A 19 11.01 -11.93 13.96
N TYR A 20 11.59 -11.03 13.17
CA TYR A 20 12.55 -10.03 13.66
C TYR A 20 12.54 -8.78 12.80
N GLY A 21 12.91 -7.65 13.40
CA GLY A 21 13.19 -6.40 12.70
C GLY A 21 14.57 -6.44 12.04
N THR A 22 14.69 -5.86 10.87
CA THR A 22 15.95 -5.79 10.11
C THR A 22 16.77 -4.53 10.42
N MET A 23 16.15 -3.54 11.05
CA MET A 23 16.76 -2.27 11.43
C MET A 23 16.50 -1.97 12.90
N THR A 24 17.44 -1.29 13.55
CA THR A 24 17.22 -0.71 14.89
C THR A 24 16.38 0.55 14.80
N ASP A 25 15.72 0.94 15.90
CA ASP A 25 14.95 2.20 15.98
C ASP A 25 15.81 3.42 15.67
N GLU A 26 17.08 3.40 16.12
CA GLU A 26 18.04 4.46 15.83
C GLU A 26 18.29 4.60 14.32
N ALA A 27 18.49 3.47 13.62
CA ALA A 27 18.72 3.48 12.17
C ALA A 27 17.47 3.97 11.41
N VAL A 28 16.26 3.60 11.87
CA VAL A 28 15.00 4.08 11.28
C VAL A 28 14.81 5.59 11.52
N ARG A 29 15.07 6.07 12.75
CA ARG A 29 15.03 7.51 13.07
C ARG A 29 16.04 8.31 12.25
N ASP A 30 17.25 7.81 12.10
CA ASP A 30 18.29 8.45 11.29
C ASP A 30 17.90 8.54 9.81
N ALA A 31 17.29 7.48 9.26
CA ALA A 31 16.75 7.50 7.90
C ALA A 31 15.64 8.54 7.74
N ASN A 32 14.70 8.61 8.69
CA ASN A 32 13.62 9.61 8.72
C ASN A 32 14.18 11.03 8.73
N ARG A 33 15.14 11.30 9.62
CA ARG A 33 15.79 12.61 9.74
C ARG A 33 16.50 13.00 8.45
N LYS A 34 17.31 12.11 7.89
CA LYS A 34 18.04 12.34 6.63
C LYS A 34 17.12 12.60 5.44
N ALA A 35 16.00 11.86 5.34
CA ALA A 35 15.01 12.06 4.29
C ALA A 35 14.40 13.47 4.38
N ARG A 36 13.99 13.89 5.58
CA ARG A 36 13.40 15.22 5.82
C ARG A 36 14.41 16.36 5.56
N GLU A 37 15.64 16.24 6.06
CA GLU A 37 16.71 17.23 5.82
C GLU A 37 16.95 17.45 4.33
N ARG A 38 16.88 16.37 3.54
CA ARG A 38 17.11 16.37 2.08
C ARG A 38 15.85 16.63 1.27
N LYS A 39 14.68 16.79 1.91
CA LYS A 39 13.37 16.94 1.26
C LYS A 39 13.04 15.76 0.33
N MET A 40 13.40 14.55 0.75
CA MET A 40 13.12 13.31 0.06
C MET A 40 11.92 12.62 0.69
N GLN A 41 11.06 12.04 -0.14
CA GLN A 41 10.01 11.14 0.32
C GLN A 41 10.65 9.84 0.82
N LEU A 42 10.20 9.34 1.97
CA LEU A 42 10.66 8.07 2.51
C LEU A 42 9.61 6.99 2.27
N LEU A 43 10.04 5.88 1.65
CA LEU A 43 9.26 4.67 1.46
C LEU A 43 9.88 3.56 2.30
N ALA A 44 9.15 3.00 3.26
CA ALA A 44 9.64 1.95 4.15
C ALA A 44 8.87 0.65 3.97
N HIS A 45 9.61 -0.46 3.79
CA HIS A 45 9.07 -1.80 3.69
C HIS A 45 8.61 -2.31 5.06
N CYS A 46 7.31 -2.59 5.25
CA CYS A 46 6.71 -3.02 6.51
C CYS A 46 5.66 -4.12 6.29
N ASN A 47 6.04 -5.39 6.47
CA ASN A 47 5.09 -6.50 6.35
C ASN A 47 4.35 -6.81 7.63
N GLY A 48 5.06 -7.00 8.75
CA GLY A 48 4.46 -7.33 10.03
C GLY A 48 4.01 -6.11 10.81
N ASP A 49 3.03 -6.27 11.69
CA ASP A 49 2.51 -5.23 12.57
C ASP A 49 3.56 -4.71 13.58
N GLY A 50 4.58 -5.50 13.91
CA GLY A 50 5.75 -5.05 14.65
C GLY A 50 6.59 -4.05 13.85
N ALA A 51 6.88 -4.34 12.57
CA ALA A 51 7.61 -3.43 11.70
C ALA A 51 6.80 -2.16 11.40
N CYS A 52 5.47 -2.29 11.19
CA CYS A 52 4.59 -1.15 11.05
C CYS A 52 4.63 -0.25 12.29
N GLY A 53 4.57 -0.85 13.49
CA GLY A 53 4.68 -0.13 14.77
C GLY A 53 6.00 0.63 14.87
N GLN A 54 7.13 -0.04 14.61
CA GLN A 54 8.45 0.59 14.63
C GLN A 54 8.52 1.83 13.73
N TYR A 55 8.01 1.72 12.49
CA TYR A 55 8.04 2.84 11.55
C TYR A 55 7.16 4.00 12.03
N LEU A 56 5.96 3.71 12.55
CA LEU A 56 5.08 4.73 13.13
C LEU A 56 5.73 5.42 14.34
N ASP A 57 6.26 4.65 15.29
CA ASP A 57 6.90 5.16 16.50
C ASP A 57 8.09 6.07 16.16
N CYS A 58 8.96 5.63 15.26
CA CYS A 58 10.12 6.41 14.82
C CYS A 58 9.73 7.67 14.04
N TRP A 59 8.65 7.62 13.27
CA TRP A 59 8.16 8.78 12.54
C TRP A 59 7.51 9.83 13.47
N GLU A 60 6.71 9.37 14.44
CA GLU A 60 6.12 10.25 15.47
C GLU A 60 7.19 10.96 16.29
N GLN A 61 8.22 10.23 16.73
CA GLN A 61 9.34 10.81 17.47
C GLN A 61 10.08 11.85 16.64
N ALA A 62 10.39 11.57 15.39
CA ALA A 62 11.07 12.52 14.51
C ALA A 62 10.22 13.77 14.25
N ALA A 63 8.89 13.64 14.12
CA ALA A 63 7.98 14.75 13.97
C ALA A 63 7.90 15.64 15.22
N GLU A 64 7.92 15.02 16.41
CA GLU A 64 7.92 15.74 17.68
C GLU A 64 9.24 16.46 17.95
N GLU A 65 10.37 15.85 17.66
CA GLU A 65 11.69 16.48 17.73
C GLU A 65 11.75 17.71 16.84
N GLU A 66 11.28 17.62 15.59
CA GLU A 66 11.24 18.75 14.66
C GLU A 66 10.31 19.85 15.17
N ARG A 67 9.14 19.51 15.73
CA ARG A 67 8.21 20.47 16.33
C ARG A 67 8.89 21.25 17.46
N THR A 68 9.56 20.54 18.37
CA THR A 68 10.28 21.12 19.50
C THR A 68 11.41 22.05 19.06
N GLU A 69 12.20 21.64 18.07
CA GLU A 69 13.27 22.49 17.51
C GLU A 69 12.71 23.75 16.81
N ARG A 70 11.57 23.64 16.15
CA ARG A 70 10.90 24.80 15.54
C ARG A 70 10.39 25.80 16.58
N GLU A 71 9.78 25.31 17.67
CA GLU A 71 9.30 26.18 18.76
C GLU A 71 10.45 26.96 19.37
N LYS A 72 11.63 26.36 19.49
CA LYS A 72 12.86 27.05 19.95
C LYS A 72 13.39 28.07 18.95
N ARG A 73 13.15 27.88 17.65
CA ARG A 73 13.58 28.77 16.56
C ARG A 73 12.38 29.63 16.14
N ALA A 74 12.14 30.77 16.79
CA ALA A 74 11.04 31.67 16.44
C ALA A 74 11.02 31.95 14.91
N GLY A 75 9.98 31.46 14.21
CA GLY A 75 9.81 31.60 12.76
C GLY A 75 10.02 30.36 11.91
N GLY A 76 10.03 29.17 12.50
CA GLY A 76 10.24 27.89 11.77
C GLY A 76 9.13 27.55 10.77
N ARG A 77 9.55 26.96 9.64
CA ARG A 77 8.76 26.50 8.49
C ARG A 77 7.62 25.54 8.90
N THR A 78 6.46 25.62 8.24
CA THR A 78 5.37 24.65 8.35
C THR A 78 5.89 23.23 8.04
N PRO A 79 5.45 22.16 8.75
CA PRO A 79 5.78 20.81 8.38
C PRO A 79 5.53 20.59 6.89
N GLY A 80 6.51 20.03 6.19
CA GLY A 80 6.35 19.70 4.78
C GLY A 80 5.26 18.65 4.60
N ASN A 81 4.63 18.63 3.45
CA ASN A 81 3.78 17.52 3.03
C ASN A 81 4.73 16.41 2.55
N ASP A 82 5.29 15.63 3.49
CA ASP A 82 6.34 14.66 3.17
C ASP A 82 5.79 13.37 2.54
N ARG A 83 4.48 13.10 2.68
CA ARG A 83 3.77 11.90 2.20
C ARG A 83 4.59 10.62 2.40
N PRO A 84 5.02 10.27 3.63
CA PRO A 84 5.78 9.04 3.86
C PRO A 84 4.94 7.83 3.47
N VAL A 85 5.59 6.80 2.91
CA VAL A 85 4.89 5.61 2.41
C VAL A 85 5.28 4.38 3.22
N MET A 86 4.27 3.63 3.65
CA MET A 86 4.43 2.30 4.24
C MET A 86 4.16 1.25 3.16
N ILE A 87 5.24 0.68 2.61
CA ILE A 87 5.15 -0.35 1.57
C ILE A 87 4.70 -1.67 2.21
N HIS A 88 3.79 -2.35 1.56
CA HIS A 88 3.00 -3.51 1.96
C HIS A 88 1.96 -3.19 3.04
N ALA A 89 2.36 -2.68 4.21
CA ALA A 89 1.44 -2.50 5.34
C ALA A 89 0.55 -3.75 5.56
N GLN A 90 1.13 -4.94 5.30
CA GLN A 90 0.36 -6.17 5.09
C GLN A 90 -0.42 -6.57 6.33
N LEU A 91 0.21 -6.58 7.50
CA LEU A 91 -0.43 -6.91 8.77
C LEU A 91 -0.65 -5.67 9.64
N LEU A 92 -0.80 -4.50 9.02
CA LEU A 92 -1.09 -3.24 9.70
C LEU A 92 -2.36 -3.38 10.56
N GLY A 93 -2.22 -3.18 11.86
CA GLY A 93 -3.35 -3.28 12.79
C GLY A 93 -4.34 -2.13 12.65
N LEU A 94 -5.61 -2.36 13.01
CA LEU A 94 -6.63 -1.30 12.95
C LEU A 94 -6.30 -0.13 13.89
N ASP A 95 -5.66 -0.39 15.03
CA ASP A 95 -5.13 0.62 15.95
C ASP A 95 -4.03 1.46 15.28
N GLN A 96 -3.23 0.84 14.43
CA GLN A 96 -2.15 1.52 13.71
C GLN A 96 -2.67 2.37 12.53
N LEU A 97 -3.81 2.03 11.92
CA LEU A 97 -4.43 2.82 10.86
C LEU A 97 -4.77 4.25 11.30
N ALA A 98 -5.28 4.42 12.52
CA ALA A 98 -5.60 5.75 13.05
C ALA A 98 -4.33 6.61 13.22
N ARG A 99 -3.24 6.03 13.68
CA ARG A 99 -1.94 6.68 13.81
C ARG A 99 -1.37 7.05 12.44
N LEU A 100 -1.40 6.11 11.51
CA LEU A 100 -0.96 6.30 10.13
C LEU A 100 -1.68 7.49 9.48
N LYS A 101 -3.02 7.59 9.67
CA LYS A 101 -3.82 8.72 9.21
C LYS A 101 -3.37 10.04 9.83
N ALA A 102 -3.19 10.07 11.15
CA ALA A 102 -2.76 11.29 11.87
C ALA A 102 -1.40 11.80 11.41
N LEU A 103 -0.52 10.89 10.96
CA LEU A 103 0.82 11.22 10.44
C LEU A 103 0.82 11.59 8.95
N GLY A 104 -0.32 11.52 8.26
CA GLY A 104 -0.39 11.72 6.80
C GLY A 104 0.42 10.68 6.02
N MET A 105 0.65 9.51 6.60
CA MET A 105 1.38 8.40 5.97
C MET A 105 0.47 7.63 5.02
N ILE A 106 1.03 7.14 3.92
CA ILE A 106 0.30 6.46 2.86
C ILE A 106 0.62 4.96 2.92
N PRO A 107 -0.36 4.06 3.14
CA PRO A 107 -0.13 2.64 2.95
C PRO A 107 -0.20 2.30 1.47
N SER A 108 0.77 1.53 1.00
CA SER A 108 0.77 0.96 -0.35
C SER A 108 0.62 -0.55 -0.21
N PHE A 109 -0.55 -1.09 -0.59
CA PHE A 109 -0.89 -2.49 -0.36
C PHE A 109 -0.52 -3.39 -1.54
N PHE A 110 -0.01 -4.60 -1.23
CA PHE A 110 0.18 -5.67 -2.20
C PHE A 110 -0.97 -6.68 -2.08
N LEU A 111 -2.09 -6.40 -2.73
CA LEU A 111 -3.34 -7.18 -2.60
C LEU A 111 -3.24 -8.60 -3.16
N ALA A 112 -2.34 -8.85 -4.11
CA ALA A 112 -2.13 -10.18 -4.67
C ALA A 112 -1.59 -11.19 -3.65
N HIS A 113 -1.10 -10.76 -2.47
CA HIS A 113 -0.83 -11.63 -1.33
C HIS A 113 -2.03 -12.50 -0.95
N VAL A 114 -3.25 -11.97 -1.06
CA VAL A 114 -4.48 -12.71 -0.77
C VAL A 114 -4.63 -13.91 -1.70
N TYR A 115 -4.42 -13.71 -2.99
CA TYR A 115 -4.57 -14.77 -3.98
C TYR A 115 -3.41 -15.75 -3.98
N HIS A 116 -2.19 -15.23 -4.06
CA HIS A 116 -1.01 -16.09 -4.26
C HIS A 116 -0.57 -16.83 -3.00
N TRP A 117 -0.77 -16.25 -1.81
CA TRP A 117 -0.30 -16.80 -0.52
C TRP A 117 -1.36 -16.80 0.58
N GLY A 118 -2.64 -16.66 0.24
CA GLY A 118 -3.71 -16.57 1.23
C GLY A 118 -3.74 -17.75 2.19
N GLU A 119 -3.58 -18.98 1.68
CA GLU A 119 -3.57 -20.19 2.50
C GLU A 119 -2.31 -20.27 3.38
N ASP A 120 -1.17 -19.83 2.87
CA ASP A 120 0.07 -19.74 3.66
C ASP A 120 -0.07 -18.73 4.79
N HIS A 121 -0.73 -17.62 4.54
CA HIS A 121 -1.01 -16.63 5.57
C HIS A 121 -1.97 -17.15 6.64
N VAL A 122 -2.99 -17.91 6.25
CA VAL A 122 -3.88 -18.57 7.22
C VAL A 122 -3.11 -19.57 8.08
N ARG A 123 -2.22 -20.36 7.49
CA ARG A 123 -1.38 -21.31 8.21
C ARG A 123 -0.40 -20.61 9.16
N ASN A 124 0.17 -19.48 8.73
CA ASN A 124 1.20 -18.77 9.49
C ASN A 124 0.65 -17.87 10.59
N PHE A 125 -0.53 -17.27 10.40
CA PHE A 125 -1.07 -16.22 11.26
C PHE A 125 -2.40 -16.60 11.93
N GLY A 126 -3.01 -17.72 11.53
CA GLY A 126 -4.38 -18.05 11.86
C GLY A 126 -5.40 -17.24 11.03
N TRP A 127 -6.64 -17.72 11.02
CA TRP A 127 -7.71 -17.13 10.19
C TRP A 127 -7.97 -15.65 10.51
N GLU A 128 -8.03 -15.32 11.81
CA GLU A 128 -8.40 -13.97 12.23
C GLU A 128 -7.42 -12.91 11.74
N ARG A 129 -6.11 -13.15 11.91
CA ARG A 129 -5.07 -12.22 11.44
C ARG A 129 -4.95 -12.23 9.93
N ALA A 130 -4.97 -13.41 9.31
CA ALA A 130 -4.87 -13.55 7.87
C ALA A 130 -6.04 -12.88 7.12
N SER A 131 -7.24 -12.91 7.67
CA SER A 131 -8.39 -12.24 7.05
C SER A 131 -8.28 -10.71 7.03
N ARG A 132 -7.42 -10.13 7.84
CA ARG A 132 -7.18 -8.68 7.92
C ARG A 132 -5.94 -8.19 7.19
N ILE A 133 -5.22 -9.07 6.46
CA ILE A 133 -4.04 -8.62 5.71
C ILE A 133 -4.41 -7.58 4.66
N SER A 134 -3.51 -6.60 4.46
CA SER A 134 -3.70 -5.50 3.50
C SER A 134 -5.08 -4.85 3.69
N PRO A 135 -5.30 -4.11 4.80
CA PRO A 135 -6.61 -3.64 5.25
C PRO A 135 -7.13 -2.45 4.42
N ALA A 136 -7.36 -2.69 3.11
CA ALA A 136 -7.76 -1.65 2.17
C ALA A 136 -9.21 -1.15 2.42
N GLY A 137 -10.13 -2.03 2.79
CA GLY A 137 -11.50 -1.66 3.15
C GLY A 137 -11.54 -0.78 4.39
N SER A 138 -10.77 -1.15 5.43
CA SER A 138 -10.63 -0.34 6.65
C SER A 138 -9.98 1.01 6.38
N ALA A 139 -8.93 1.06 5.53
CA ALA A 139 -8.29 2.33 5.12
C ALA A 139 -9.29 3.22 4.37
N LEU A 140 -10.07 2.64 3.44
CA LEU A 140 -11.11 3.37 2.70
C LEU A 140 -12.19 3.93 3.65
N ALA A 141 -12.70 3.12 4.57
CA ALA A 141 -13.70 3.54 5.55
C ALA A 141 -13.22 4.70 6.45
N LEU A 142 -11.93 4.73 6.75
CA LEU A 142 -11.29 5.81 7.51
C LEU A 142 -10.95 7.03 6.64
N GLY A 143 -11.16 6.99 5.32
CA GLY A 143 -10.77 8.05 4.40
C GLY A 143 -9.26 8.24 4.30
N ILE A 144 -8.49 7.16 4.46
CA ILE A 144 -7.04 7.16 4.29
C ILE A 144 -6.75 6.96 2.81
N PRO A 145 -6.03 7.86 2.13
CA PRO A 145 -5.57 7.60 0.78
C PRO A 145 -4.54 6.47 0.79
N PHE A 146 -4.70 5.51 -0.10
CA PHE A 146 -3.78 4.39 -0.25
C PHE A 146 -3.51 4.09 -1.72
N THR A 147 -2.44 3.34 -1.99
CA THR A 147 -2.11 2.85 -3.32
C THR A 147 -2.04 1.34 -3.34
N LEU A 148 -2.09 0.77 -4.54
CA LEU A 148 -1.90 -0.65 -4.77
C LEU A 148 -0.66 -0.86 -5.64
N HIS A 149 0.13 -1.90 -5.32
CA HIS A 149 1.32 -2.27 -6.07
C HIS A 149 1.40 -3.78 -6.29
N GLN A 150 2.41 -4.24 -7.06
CA GLN A 150 2.56 -5.63 -7.45
C GLN A 150 3.89 -6.26 -7.03
N ASP A 151 4.78 -5.45 -6.46
CA ASP A 151 6.08 -5.92 -5.97
C ASP A 151 6.89 -6.69 -7.03
N SER A 152 6.83 -6.22 -8.28
CA SER A 152 7.59 -6.86 -9.38
C SER A 152 9.09 -6.90 -9.06
N PRO A 153 9.75 -8.03 -9.29
CA PRO A 153 9.38 -9.21 -10.08
C PRO A 153 8.73 -10.36 -9.29
N VAL A 154 8.25 -10.12 -8.05
CA VAL A 154 7.62 -11.17 -7.22
C VAL A 154 6.42 -11.80 -7.93
N ILE A 155 5.59 -10.96 -8.57
CA ILE A 155 4.58 -11.39 -9.55
C ILE A 155 4.74 -10.60 -10.85
N ARG A 156 4.06 -11.07 -11.92
CA ARG A 156 3.99 -10.31 -13.17
C ARG A 156 3.27 -8.99 -12.95
N PRO A 157 3.71 -7.89 -13.61
CA PRO A 157 3.04 -6.61 -13.54
C PRO A 157 1.69 -6.66 -14.29
N ASP A 158 0.61 -6.95 -13.56
CA ASP A 158 -0.76 -7.01 -14.05
C ASP A 158 -1.71 -6.28 -13.09
N MET A 159 -2.00 -5.01 -13.42
CA MET A 159 -2.88 -4.18 -12.58
C MET A 159 -4.33 -4.67 -12.58
N LEU A 160 -4.79 -5.39 -13.61
CA LEU A 160 -6.15 -5.94 -13.64
C LEU A 160 -6.29 -7.11 -12.65
N GLU A 161 -5.24 -7.95 -12.50
CA GLU A 161 -5.18 -8.92 -11.41
C GLU A 161 -5.18 -8.24 -10.04
N THR A 162 -4.45 -7.14 -9.89
CA THR A 162 -4.42 -6.37 -8.64
C THR A 162 -5.82 -5.81 -8.30
N LEU A 163 -6.54 -5.24 -9.26
CA LEU A 163 -7.92 -4.80 -9.09
C LEU A 163 -8.83 -5.97 -8.70
N TRP A 164 -8.70 -7.10 -9.41
CA TRP A 164 -9.48 -8.30 -9.13
C TRP A 164 -9.24 -8.81 -7.70
N CYS A 165 -7.99 -8.86 -7.24
CA CYS A 165 -7.64 -9.24 -5.87
C CYS A 165 -8.27 -8.29 -4.83
N ALA A 166 -8.22 -6.98 -5.07
CA ALA A 166 -8.75 -5.97 -4.17
C ALA A 166 -10.28 -6.06 -4.00
N VAL A 167 -10.98 -6.35 -5.09
CA VAL A 167 -12.45 -6.40 -5.13
C VAL A 167 -12.99 -7.73 -4.65
N ASN A 168 -12.34 -8.85 -4.98
CA ASN A 168 -12.86 -10.20 -4.69
C ASN A 168 -12.26 -10.81 -3.42
N ARG A 169 -10.99 -10.57 -3.12
CA ARG A 169 -10.24 -11.17 -2.01
C ARG A 169 -10.36 -12.70 -1.95
N LEU A 170 -10.23 -13.33 -3.11
CA LEU A 170 -10.23 -14.79 -3.24
C LEU A 170 -8.81 -15.34 -3.10
N THR A 171 -8.67 -16.42 -2.35
CA THR A 171 -7.45 -17.26 -2.36
C THR A 171 -7.43 -18.16 -3.59
N ARG A 172 -6.33 -18.86 -3.84
CA ARG A 172 -6.25 -19.85 -4.94
C ARG A 172 -7.26 -20.99 -4.78
N ASP A 173 -7.60 -21.32 -3.54
CA ASP A 173 -8.58 -22.36 -3.22
C ASP A 173 -10.03 -21.86 -3.29
N GLY A 174 -10.23 -20.61 -3.75
CA GLY A 174 -11.55 -19.99 -3.92
C GLY A 174 -12.21 -19.51 -2.62
N ARG A 175 -11.46 -19.48 -1.51
CA ARG A 175 -11.97 -18.96 -0.23
C ARG A 175 -11.91 -17.44 -0.21
N ILE A 176 -12.91 -16.80 0.39
CA ILE A 176 -12.89 -15.35 0.61
C ILE A 176 -12.08 -15.06 1.88
N LEU A 177 -10.95 -14.38 1.75
CA LEU A 177 -10.09 -14.01 2.87
C LEU A 177 -10.30 -12.54 3.23
N GLY A 178 -11.13 -12.29 4.27
CA GLY A 178 -11.44 -10.95 4.77
C GLY A 178 -12.37 -10.16 3.85
N LYS A 179 -13.65 -10.56 3.79
CA LYS A 179 -14.67 -9.90 2.94
C LYS A 179 -14.88 -8.42 3.28
N GLU A 180 -14.65 -8.04 4.53
CA GLU A 180 -14.76 -6.67 5.05
C GLU A 180 -13.69 -5.73 4.49
N GLU A 181 -12.57 -6.30 4.02
CA GLU A 181 -11.46 -5.56 3.42
C GLU A 181 -11.55 -5.47 1.89
N ARG A 182 -12.68 -5.89 1.30
CA ARG A 182 -12.99 -5.63 -0.11
C ARG A 182 -13.20 -4.14 -0.35
N ILE A 183 -12.80 -3.66 -1.52
CA ILE A 183 -13.06 -2.29 -1.95
C ILE A 183 -13.82 -2.28 -3.27
N PRO A 184 -14.62 -1.23 -3.54
CA PRO A 184 -15.29 -1.07 -4.83
C PRO A 184 -14.28 -0.95 -5.98
N VAL A 185 -14.69 -1.36 -7.19
CA VAL A 185 -13.86 -1.26 -8.42
C VAL A 185 -13.37 0.17 -8.65
N TRP A 186 -14.23 1.18 -8.40
CA TRP A 186 -13.87 2.58 -8.54
C TRP A 186 -12.71 3.00 -7.65
N ASP A 187 -12.73 2.60 -6.38
CA ASP A 187 -11.67 2.93 -5.42
C ASP A 187 -10.39 2.17 -5.72
N ALA A 188 -10.49 0.92 -6.19
CA ALA A 188 -9.35 0.15 -6.67
C ALA A 188 -8.68 0.80 -7.90
N LEU A 189 -9.47 1.29 -8.87
CA LEU A 189 -8.96 2.05 -10.02
C LEU A 189 -8.25 3.33 -9.58
N ARG A 190 -8.84 4.09 -8.66
CA ARG A 190 -8.20 5.29 -8.10
C ARG A 190 -6.89 4.96 -7.42
N ALA A 191 -6.82 3.85 -6.69
CA ALA A 191 -5.62 3.44 -5.96
C ALA A 191 -4.43 3.11 -6.88
N VAL A 192 -4.68 2.66 -8.11
CA VAL A 192 -3.64 2.38 -9.12
C VAL A 192 -3.40 3.54 -10.10
N THR A 193 -4.16 4.62 -10.02
CA THR A 193 -4.06 5.77 -10.94
C THR A 193 -3.89 7.09 -10.18
N ALA A 194 -4.98 7.76 -9.84
CA ALA A 194 -4.98 9.08 -9.21
C ALA A 194 -4.22 9.10 -7.87
N ASN A 195 -4.42 8.08 -7.02
CA ASN A 195 -3.73 8.01 -5.74
C ASN A 195 -2.23 7.71 -5.94
N GLY A 196 -1.86 6.92 -6.97
CA GLY A 196 -0.47 6.69 -7.33
C GLY A 196 0.24 7.98 -7.73
N ALA A 197 -0.39 8.78 -8.59
CA ALA A 197 0.12 10.09 -8.98
C ALA A 197 0.25 11.02 -7.75
N TRP A 198 -0.79 11.05 -6.91
CA TRP A 198 -0.76 11.84 -5.69
C TRP A 198 0.33 11.37 -4.72
N GLN A 199 0.55 10.07 -4.56
CA GLN A 199 1.63 9.56 -3.72
C GLN A 199 2.99 10.13 -4.10
N TYR A 200 3.26 10.27 -5.40
CA TYR A 200 4.55 10.74 -5.93
C TYR A 200 4.59 12.24 -6.25
N PHE A 201 3.61 13.03 -5.79
CA PHE A 201 3.53 14.49 -6.06
C PHE A 201 3.40 14.84 -7.54
N GLU A 202 2.76 13.96 -8.32
CA GLU A 202 2.58 14.10 -9.77
C GLU A 202 1.09 14.28 -10.15
N GLU A 203 0.23 14.53 -9.18
CA GLU A 203 -1.22 14.66 -9.37
C GLU A 203 -1.63 15.81 -10.29
N GLU A 204 -0.80 16.83 -10.43
CA GLU A 204 -1.04 17.94 -11.37
C GLU A 204 -0.72 17.55 -12.82
N GLU A 205 0.16 16.54 -13.02
CA GLU A 205 0.64 16.14 -14.33
C GLU A 205 -0.04 14.87 -14.86
N LYS A 206 -0.45 13.94 -14.00
CA LYS A 206 -1.00 12.62 -14.40
C LYS A 206 -1.98 12.04 -13.39
N GLY A 207 -2.38 10.78 -13.57
CA GLY A 207 -3.27 10.04 -12.68
C GLY A 207 -4.76 10.16 -13.02
N THR A 208 -5.13 11.16 -13.83
CA THR A 208 -6.51 11.32 -14.34
C THR A 208 -6.48 11.77 -15.79
N ILE A 209 -7.54 11.43 -16.55
CA ILE A 209 -7.74 11.94 -17.89
C ILE A 209 -8.42 13.31 -17.79
N SER A 210 -7.61 14.36 -17.78
CA SER A 210 -8.07 15.74 -17.64
C SER A 210 -7.28 16.67 -18.58
N PRO A 211 -7.88 17.72 -19.13
CA PRO A 211 -7.17 18.69 -19.96
C PRO A 211 -5.95 19.27 -19.24
N GLY A 212 -4.83 19.36 -19.93
CA GLY A 212 -3.56 19.88 -19.40
C GLY A 212 -2.65 18.83 -18.75
N LYS A 213 -3.15 17.61 -18.52
CA LYS A 213 -2.32 16.49 -18.02
C LYS A 213 -1.68 15.70 -19.18
N ARG A 214 -0.66 14.92 -18.83
CA ARG A 214 -0.01 14.01 -19.78
C ARG A 214 -1.01 12.99 -20.31
N ALA A 215 -0.93 12.70 -21.59
CA ALA A 215 -1.74 11.67 -22.23
C ALA A 215 -1.16 10.28 -21.98
N ASP A 216 -1.20 9.86 -20.70
CA ASP A 216 -0.78 8.53 -20.23
C ASP A 216 -2.04 7.70 -19.94
N PHE A 217 -2.34 6.70 -20.76
CA PHE A 217 -3.51 5.85 -20.57
C PHE A 217 -3.35 4.45 -21.17
N ALA A 218 -4.19 3.53 -20.73
CA ALA A 218 -4.35 2.21 -21.30
C ALA A 218 -5.75 2.07 -21.94
N LEU A 219 -5.80 1.52 -23.15
CA LEU A 219 -7.04 1.08 -23.77
C LEU A 219 -7.35 -0.33 -23.32
N LEU A 220 -8.53 -0.54 -22.76
CA LEU A 220 -8.97 -1.83 -22.22
C LEU A 220 -10.03 -2.47 -23.12
N SER A 221 -10.11 -3.81 -23.11
CA SER A 221 -11.08 -4.57 -23.91
C SER A 221 -12.52 -4.47 -23.37
N ALA A 222 -12.69 -4.03 -22.14
CA ALA A 222 -13.99 -3.81 -21.49
C ALA A 222 -13.89 -2.71 -20.43
N ASP A 223 -15.02 -2.13 -20.07
CA ASP A 223 -15.14 -1.15 -18.99
C ASP A 223 -15.11 -1.86 -17.63
N PRO A 224 -14.06 -1.64 -16.79
CA PRO A 224 -13.96 -2.30 -15.49
C PRO A 224 -15.15 -2.01 -14.56
N LEU A 225 -15.77 -0.84 -14.69
CA LEU A 225 -16.91 -0.46 -13.85
C LEU A 225 -18.21 -1.18 -14.22
N LYS A 226 -18.29 -1.76 -15.42
CA LYS A 226 -19.44 -2.52 -15.91
C LYS A 226 -19.17 -4.02 -15.98
N THR A 227 -17.91 -4.42 -15.78
CA THR A 227 -17.52 -5.83 -15.79
C THR A 227 -17.85 -6.45 -14.43
N PRO A 228 -18.47 -7.65 -14.39
CA PRO A 228 -18.66 -8.38 -13.14
C PRO A 228 -17.33 -8.53 -12.39
N PRO A 229 -17.31 -8.31 -11.05
CA PRO A 229 -16.08 -8.32 -10.27
C PRO A 229 -15.19 -9.55 -10.46
N GLU A 230 -15.79 -10.73 -10.61
CA GLU A 230 -15.11 -12.00 -10.84
C GLU A 230 -14.35 -12.06 -12.16
N ASN A 231 -14.74 -11.25 -13.15
CA ASN A 231 -14.18 -11.24 -14.50
C ASN A 231 -13.20 -10.08 -14.73
N LEU A 232 -12.90 -9.26 -13.73
CA LEU A 232 -12.00 -8.11 -13.88
C LEU A 232 -10.62 -8.50 -14.42
N ARG A 233 -10.08 -9.65 -14.03
CA ARG A 233 -8.79 -10.16 -14.49
C ARG A 233 -8.80 -10.68 -15.95
N ASP A 234 -9.99 -10.85 -16.55
CA ASP A 234 -10.13 -11.30 -17.93
C ASP A 234 -10.11 -10.11 -18.92
N ILE A 235 -10.20 -8.88 -18.41
CA ILE A 235 -10.03 -7.66 -19.20
C ILE A 235 -8.60 -7.61 -19.72
N ARG A 236 -8.44 -7.31 -21.01
CA ARG A 236 -7.12 -7.21 -21.63
C ARG A 236 -6.77 -5.74 -21.86
N VAL A 237 -5.50 -5.40 -21.68
CA VAL A 237 -4.94 -4.17 -22.20
C VAL A 237 -4.80 -4.34 -23.73
N LEU A 238 -5.38 -3.46 -24.51
CA LEU A 238 -5.32 -3.47 -25.98
C LEU A 238 -4.22 -2.57 -26.49
N ALA A 239 -3.99 -1.45 -25.81
CA ALA A 239 -2.89 -0.54 -26.13
C ALA A 239 -2.48 0.25 -24.89
N THR A 240 -1.24 0.71 -24.87
CA THR A 240 -0.70 1.65 -23.88
C THR A 240 -0.16 2.88 -24.59
N VAL A 241 -0.59 4.05 -24.11
CA VAL A 241 -0.15 5.36 -24.59
C VAL A 241 0.61 6.06 -23.48
N LYS A 242 1.75 6.65 -23.80
CA LYS A 242 2.58 7.46 -22.91
C LYS A 242 2.96 8.76 -23.59
N ASP A 243 2.72 9.88 -22.92
CA ASP A 243 2.95 11.22 -23.44
C ASP A 243 2.29 11.45 -24.84
N GLY A 244 1.13 10.80 -25.09
CA GLY A 244 0.41 10.86 -26.36
C GLY A 244 0.92 9.90 -27.44
N GLU A 245 1.99 9.16 -27.20
CA GLU A 245 2.55 8.18 -28.13
C GLU A 245 2.17 6.76 -27.73
N ARG A 246 1.72 5.96 -28.69
CA ARG A 246 1.46 4.54 -28.47
C ARG A 246 2.77 3.79 -28.31
N ILE A 247 2.99 3.20 -27.14
CA ILE A 247 4.20 2.44 -26.81
C ILE A 247 3.98 0.92 -26.86
N TRP A 248 2.72 0.47 -26.87
CA TRP A 248 2.39 -0.95 -26.94
C TRP A 248 0.98 -1.17 -27.49
N GLY A 249 0.77 -2.34 -28.15
CA GLY A 249 -0.52 -2.81 -28.63
C GLY A 249 -0.91 -2.30 -30.03
N ASP A 250 -2.03 -2.84 -30.54
CA ASP A 250 -2.62 -2.49 -31.83
C ASP A 250 -4.04 -1.93 -31.60
N GLY A 251 -4.46 -0.93 -32.39
CA GLY A 251 -5.88 -0.56 -32.45
C GLY A 251 -6.28 0.76 -31.80
N ILE A 252 -5.45 1.79 -31.90
CA ILE A 252 -5.87 3.21 -31.85
C ILE A 252 -5.56 3.85 -33.18
#